data_c859d35b183c2b31e7082a36e4a358e3
#
_entry.id   c859d35b183c2b31e7082a36e4a358e3
#
_cell.length_a   1.000
_cell.length_b   1.000
_cell.length_c   1.000
_cell.angle_alpha   90.00
_cell.angle_beta   90.00
_cell.angle_gamma   90.00
#
_symmetry.space_group_name_H-M   'P 1'
#
loop_
_entity.id
_entity.type
_entity.pdbx_description
1 polymer ?
#
loop_
_entity_poly.entity_id
_entity_poly.type
_entity_poly.pdbx_seq_one_letter_code
_entity_poly.pdbx_strand_id
1 'polypeptide(L)'
;ATDATPEEVRALFKNSRIIGRRFRLVHIRFGRDIIEVATFRAHDEDSPKTELDRHGRILRDNTFGEIEEDAMRRDFTVNALYYDIHDYSVLDYVGGLKDIEARQLRLIGDAATRYQEDPVRMLRAVRFAAKLDFSIEASAASAIYEYGHLLAVIPPARMFDEMIKLFHSGKAVRVFELLREYQLLKHLVPALDEWLQEDPNESMLDFIDQALVNTDDRVNTGQSVSPGFIFAILLWPVVQQQATRMQPDRQKMIGALAQVGETVMKRQVRHVSIPRRFSQMARDIWTSQPRFHRTQGKQPLRLLAYPVFRAAYDFMCIQ
;
A
#
# COMPACT_ATOMS: atom_id res chain seq x y z
N ALA A 1 14.46 5.93 18.98
CA ALA A 1 15.25 4.72 19.10
C ALA A 1 16.19 4.85 20.29
N THR A 2 16.70 3.74 20.84
CA THR A 2 17.55 3.70 22.06
C THR A 2 18.46 2.46 22.00
N ASP A 3 19.55 2.51 22.77
CA ASP A 3 20.42 1.37 23.09
C ASP A 3 19.81 0.43 24.15
N ALA A 4 18.85 0.92 24.96
CA ALA A 4 18.17 0.13 25.99
C ALA A 4 17.34 -1.02 25.38
N THR A 5 17.42 -2.19 26.00
CA THR A 5 16.59 -3.34 25.63
C THR A 5 15.10 -3.10 25.88
N PRO A 6 14.17 -3.82 25.20
CA PRO A 6 12.75 -3.68 25.46
C PRO A 6 12.34 -3.97 26.92
N GLU A 7 13.07 -4.84 27.60
CA GLU A 7 12.87 -5.19 29.00
C GLU A 7 13.27 -4.03 29.93
N GLU A 8 14.39 -3.37 29.67
CA GLU A 8 14.86 -2.20 30.42
C GLU A 8 13.88 -1.02 30.25
N VAL A 9 13.47 -0.72 29.02
CA VAL A 9 12.46 0.31 28.76
C VAL A 9 11.15 0.01 29.51
N ARG A 10 10.73 -1.26 29.50
CA ARG A 10 9.52 -1.66 30.24
C ARG A 10 9.67 -1.54 31.75
N ALA A 11 10.86 -1.84 32.29
CA ALA A 11 11.14 -1.70 33.71
C ALA A 11 11.06 -0.23 34.16
N LEU A 12 11.57 0.68 33.30
CA LEU A 12 11.55 2.12 33.55
C LEU A 12 10.15 2.75 33.44
N PHE A 13 9.33 2.29 32.48
CA PHE A 13 8.00 2.85 32.20
C PHE A 13 6.89 1.83 32.52
N LYS A 14 6.24 1.97 33.69
CA LYS A 14 5.14 1.09 34.13
C LYS A 14 3.91 1.12 33.20
N ASN A 15 3.70 2.24 32.49
CA ASN A 15 2.63 2.46 31.51
C ASN A 15 3.01 1.98 30.10
N SER A 16 3.90 1.00 30.01
CA SER A 16 4.41 0.48 28.74
C SER A 16 4.01 -0.97 28.47
N ARG A 17 4.07 -1.37 27.20
CA ARG A 17 3.81 -2.73 26.73
C ARG A 17 4.79 -3.09 25.62
N ILE A 18 5.44 -4.26 25.75
CA ILE A 18 6.24 -4.84 24.66
C ILE A 18 5.29 -5.41 23.63
N ILE A 19 5.47 -5.06 22.37
CA ILE A 19 4.71 -5.54 21.20
C ILE A 19 5.64 -6.09 20.12
N GLY A 20 5.05 -6.82 19.17
CA GLY A 20 5.77 -7.44 18.06
C GLY A 20 6.41 -8.78 18.42
N ARG A 21 6.24 -9.78 17.54
CA ARG A 21 6.88 -11.11 17.67
C ARG A 21 8.19 -11.15 16.88
N ARG A 22 8.17 -10.62 15.66
CA ARG A 22 9.32 -10.59 14.75
C ARG A 22 10.29 -9.48 15.12
N PHE A 23 9.76 -8.31 15.41
CA PHE A 23 10.49 -7.12 15.80
C PHE A 23 9.88 -6.59 17.09
N ARG A 24 10.61 -6.72 18.19
CA ARG A 24 10.14 -6.28 19.50
C ARG A 24 10.38 -4.79 19.65
N LEU A 25 9.33 -4.07 20.03
CA LEU A 25 9.40 -2.66 20.40
C LEU A 25 8.48 -2.39 21.59
N VAL A 26 8.64 -1.25 22.23
CA VAL A 26 7.87 -0.87 23.42
C VAL A 26 6.95 0.29 23.10
N HIS A 27 5.66 0.12 23.33
CA HIS A 27 4.68 1.20 23.34
C HIS A 27 4.61 1.78 24.73
N ILE A 28 4.94 3.06 24.90
CA ILE A 28 4.74 3.81 26.13
C ILE A 28 3.51 4.71 25.95
N ARG A 29 2.54 4.59 26.84
CA ARG A 29 1.27 5.33 26.73
C ARG A 29 1.29 6.60 27.59
N PHE A 30 1.03 7.75 26.99
CA PHE A 30 0.81 9.03 27.64
C PHE A 30 -0.62 9.52 27.35
N GLY A 31 -1.57 9.20 28.21
CA GLY A 31 -2.97 9.50 27.96
C GLY A 31 -3.50 8.78 26.72
N ARG A 32 -3.78 9.53 25.64
CA ARG A 32 -4.19 9.00 24.32
C ARG A 32 -3.04 8.75 23.37
N ASP A 33 -1.88 9.32 23.66
CA ASP A 33 -0.71 9.23 22.81
C ASP A 33 0.12 7.99 23.13
N ILE A 34 0.75 7.43 22.10
CA ILE A 34 1.64 6.28 22.21
C ILE A 34 2.98 6.67 21.61
N ILE A 35 4.04 6.54 22.42
CA ILE A 35 5.42 6.67 21.94
C ILE A 35 5.96 5.26 21.70
N GLU A 36 6.39 5.01 20.46
CA GLU A 36 7.05 3.76 20.08
C GLU A 36 8.55 3.87 20.35
N VAL A 37 9.07 2.99 21.20
CA VAL A 37 10.49 2.90 21.49
C VAL A 37 11.05 1.61 20.92
N ALA A 38 12.03 1.74 20.01
CA ALA A 38 12.74 0.64 19.39
C ALA A 38 14.19 0.63 19.84
N THR A 39 14.72 -0.54 20.20
CA THR A 39 16.15 -0.74 20.45
C THR A 39 16.90 -0.77 19.13
N PHE A 40 18.10 -0.18 19.08
CA PHE A 40 19.02 -0.29 17.94
C PHE A 40 19.35 -1.76 17.65
N ARG A 41 19.47 -2.11 16.39
CA ARG A 41 19.65 -3.49 15.94
C ARG A 41 20.94 -3.65 15.18
N ALA A 42 21.67 -4.72 15.49
CA ALA A 42 22.88 -5.07 14.78
C ALA A 42 22.59 -5.45 13.31
N HIS A 43 23.55 -5.16 12.44
CA HIS A 43 23.60 -5.63 11.06
C HIS A 43 24.46 -6.89 11.02
N ASP A 44 23.90 -8.02 11.43
CA ASP A 44 24.64 -9.27 11.48
C ASP A 44 23.87 -10.36 10.74
N GLU A 45 24.30 -10.67 9.52
CA GLU A 45 23.74 -11.75 8.69
C GLU A 45 24.04 -13.12 9.27
N ASP A 46 25.11 -13.25 10.05
CA ASP A 46 25.59 -14.49 10.66
C ASP A 46 25.18 -14.65 12.14
N SER A 47 24.32 -13.77 12.66
CA SER A 47 23.94 -13.84 14.07
C SER A 47 23.12 -15.12 14.36
N PRO A 48 23.55 -15.94 15.34
CA PRO A 48 22.82 -17.16 15.71
C PRO A 48 21.42 -16.91 16.28
N LYS A 49 21.04 -15.64 16.49
CA LYS A 49 19.72 -15.22 16.97
C LYS A 49 18.79 -14.76 15.83
N THR A 50 19.27 -14.67 14.60
CA THR A 50 18.46 -14.36 13.42
C THR A 50 17.90 -15.67 12.86
N GLU A 51 16.60 -15.89 13.00
CA GLU A 51 15.90 -17.03 12.39
C GLU A 51 15.47 -16.68 10.98
N LEU A 52 15.95 -17.41 9.99
CA LEU A 52 15.56 -17.27 8.59
C LEU A 52 14.61 -18.42 8.19
N ASP A 53 13.69 -18.15 7.27
CA ASP A 53 12.93 -19.20 6.62
C ASP A 53 13.76 -19.84 5.48
N ARG A 54 13.20 -20.92 4.87
CA ARG A 54 13.82 -21.63 3.74
C ARG A 54 14.06 -20.78 2.48
N HIS A 55 13.58 -19.54 2.47
CA HIS A 55 13.75 -18.57 1.40
C HIS A 55 14.64 -17.37 1.80
N GLY A 56 15.38 -17.49 2.92
CA GLY A 56 16.25 -16.44 3.42
C GLY A 56 15.54 -15.26 4.09
N ARG A 57 14.25 -15.40 4.42
CA ARG A 57 13.49 -14.30 5.07
C ARG A 57 13.68 -14.35 6.57
N ILE A 58 13.95 -13.20 7.16
CA ILE A 58 14.10 -13.04 8.61
C ILE A 58 12.77 -13.36 9.31
N LEU A 59 12.72 -14.42 10.12
CA LEU A 59 11.58 -14.79 10.96
C LEU A 59 11.64 -14.13 12.34
N ARG A 60 12.84 -14.05 12.92
CA ARG A 60 13.15 -13.35 14.16
C ARG A 60 14.45 -12.59 14.02
N ASP A 61 14.47 -11.37 14.52
CA ASP A 61 15.62 -10.50 14.54
C ASP A 61 15.54 -9.67 15.83
N ASN A 62 16.19 -10.16 16.87
CA ASN A 62 16.30 -9.50 18.17
C ASN A 62 17.76 -9.35 18.58
N THR A 63 18.65 -9.24 17.59
CA THR A 63 20.05 -8.88 17.83
C THR A 63 20.13 -7.38 17.95
N PHE A 64 20.58 -6.90 19.11
CA PHE A 64 20.72 -5.48 19.39
C PHE A 64 22.15 -5.01 19.04
N GLY A 65 22.28 -3.78 18.60
CA GLY A 65 23.53 -3.20 18.13
C GLY A 65 23.62 -1.71 18.37
N GLU A 66 24.57 -1.09 17.72
CA GLU A 66 24.83 0.35 17.79
C GLU A 66 23.94 1.12 16.79
N ILE A 67 23.89 2.45 16.94
CA ILE A 67 23.05 3.33 16.11
C ILE A 67 23.46 3.28 14.63
N GLU A 68 24.75 3.17 14.33
CA GLU A 68 25.28 3.06 12.97
C GLU A 68 24.82 1.76 12.31
N GLU A 69 24.85 0.66 13.04
CA GLU A 69 24.40 -0.65 12.55
C GLU A 69 22.89 -0.62 12.25
N ASP A 70 22.10 0.02 13.14
CA ASP A 70 20.65 0.19 12.90
C ASP A 70 20.39 1.07 11.66
N ALA A 71 21.22 2.09 11.41
CA ALA A 71 21.12 2.91 10.21
C ALA A 71 21.38 2.10 8.94
N MET A 72 22.44 1.29 8.92
CA MET A 72 22.85 0.50 7.75
C MET A 72 21.84 -0.57 7.34
N ARG A 73 21.03 -1.08 8.26
CA ARG A 73 20.03 -2.11 7.94
C ARG A 73 18.68 -1.57 7.54
N ARG A 74 18.44 -0.26 7.60
CA ARG A 74 17.18 0.36 7.13
C ARG A 74 17.04 0.23 5.62
N ASP A 75 15.85 0.56 5.11
CA ASP A 75 15.55 0.42 3.69
C ASP A 75 16.12 1.60 2.86
N PHE A 76 15.82 2.83 3.24
CA PHE A 76 16.20 4.02 2.48
C PHE A 76 16.99 5.00 3.35
N THR A 77 17.94 5.71 2.72
CA THR A 77 18.79 6.70 3.38
C THR A 77 17.99 7.78 4.09
N VAL A 78 16.90 8.25 3.47
CA VAL A 78 15.98 9.25 4.03
C VAL A 78 15.22 8.77 5.28
N ASN A 79 15.18 7.48 5.53
CA ASN A 79 14.55 6.86 6.71
C ASN A 79 15.57 6.52 7.82
N ALA A 80 16.84 6.81 7.61
CA ALA A 80 17.94 6.45 8.52
C ALA A 80 18.59 7.67 9.18
N LEU A 81 17.82 8.72 9.36
CA LEU A 81 18.23 9.91 10.11
C LEU A 81 17.77 9.80 11.57
N TYR A 82 18.59 10.23 12.48
CA TYR A 82 18.31 10.26 13.92
C TYR A 82 18.43 11.68 14.42
N TYR A 83 17.50 12.08 15.26
CA TYR A 83 17.52 13.37 15.91
C TYR A 83 17.99 13.20 17.35
N ASP A 84 19.10 13.83 17.71
CA ASP A 84 19.60 13.85 19.08
C ASP A 84 18.98 15.02 19.84
N ILE A 85 18.29 14.71 20.94
CA ILE A 85 17.59 15.69 21.78
C ILE A 85 18.57 16.44 22.72
N HIS A 86 19.80 15.98 22.88
CA HIS A 86 20.77 16.63 23.79
C HIS A 86 21.36 17.89 23.18
N ASP A 87 21.75 17.82 21.91
CA ASP A 87 22.35 18.92 21.19
C ASP A 87 21.55 19.42 20.00
N TYR A 88 20.36 18.80 19.76
CA TYR A 88 19.45 19.10 18.65
C TYR A 88 20.04 18.85 17.27
N SER A 89 21.04 17.97 17.17
CA SER A 89 21.67 17.60 15.92
C SER A 89 20.87 16.51 15.18
N VAL A 90 21.13 16.42 13.88
CA VAL A 90 20.66 15.29 13.04
C VAL A 90 21.86 14.42 12.71
N LEU A 91 21.83 13.17 13.14
CA LEU A 91 22.86 12.19 12.85
C LEU A 91 22.52 11.46 11.55
N ASP A 92 23.48 11.45 10.62
CA ASP A 92 23.36 10.84 9.30
C ASP A 92 24.56 9.95 9.01
N TYR A 93 24.33 8.63 9.05
CA TYR A 93 25.39 7.63 8.84
C TYR A 93 25.43 7.09 7.41
N VAL A 94 24.43 7.43 6.57
CA VAL A 94 24.23 6.80 5.26
C VAL A 94 24.04 7.81 4.11
N GLY A 95 24.15 9.10 4.39
CA GLY A 95 24.03 10.18 3.41
C GLY A 95 22.61 10.60 3.09
N GLY A 96 21.68 10.38 4.02
CA GLY A 96 20.26 10.73 3.84
C GLY A 96 19.99 12.21 3.68
N LEU A 97 20.73 13.10 4.35
CA LEU A 97 20.61 14.55 4.19
C LEU A 97 20.92 14.99 2.76
N LYS A 98 22.01 14.46 2.18
CA LYS A 98 22.41 14.72 0.79
C LYS A 98 21.33 14.25 -0.20
N ASP A 99 20.75 13.08 0.05
CA ASP A 99 19.70 12.53 -0.80
C ASP A 99 18.38 13.33 -0.68
N ILE A 100 18.08 13.89 0.50
CA ILE A 100 16.95 14.80 0.70
C ILE A 100 17.15 16.10 -0.09
N GLU A 101 18.33 16.71 -0.03
CA GLU A 101 18.67 17.91 -0.80
C GLU A 101 18.56 17.66 -2.31
N ALA A 102 19.01 16.49 -2.77
CA ALA A 102 18.91 16.06 -4.16
C ALA A 102 17.52 15.58 -4.56
N ARG A 103 16.54 15.49 -3.66
CA ARG A 103 15.22 14.87 -3.85
C ARG A 103 15.33 13.47 -4.44
N GLN A 104 16.25 12.66 -3.93
CA GLN A 104 16.52 11.33 -4.42
C GLN A 104 16.19 10.29 -3.35
N LEU A 105 15.45 9.24 -3.73
CA LEU A 105 15.18 8.09 -2.89
C LEU A 105 16.19 6.98 -3.20
N ARG A 106 17.12 6.76 -2.28
CA ARG A 106 18.20 5.77 -2.40
C ARG A 106 18.01 4.64 -1.39
N LEU A 107 18.18 3.39 -1.86
CA LEU A 107 18.34 2.24 -0.98
C LEU A 107 19.68 2.26 -0.26
N ILE A 108 19.71 1.77 0.98
CA ILE A 108 20.92 1.52 1.72
C ILE A 108 21.44 0.13 1.32
N GLY A 109 22.67 0.07 0.80
CA GLY A 109 23.29 -1.14 0.28
C GLY A 109 22.98 -1.40 -1.20
N ASP A 110 23.30 -2.61 -1.66
CA ASP A 110 23.09 -3.00 -3.05
C ASP A 110 21.60 -3.23 -3.36
N ALA A 111 21.07 -2.55 -4.38
CA ALA A 111 19.66 -2.56 -4.69
C ALA A 111 19.13 -3.95 -5.08
N ALA A 112 19.91 -4.73 -5.84
CA ALA A 112 19.54 -6.08 -6.27
C ALA A 112 19.39 -7.01 -5.05
N THR A 113 20.39 -7.04 -4.19
CA THR A 113 20.38 -7.82 -2.94
C THR A 113 19.20 -7.42 -2.06
N ARG A 114 18.98 -6.11 -1.84
CA ARG A 114 17.92 -5.60 -0.97
C ARG A 114 16.51 -5.92 -1.48
N TYR A 115 16.29 -5.93 -2.79
CA TYR A 115 15.00 -6.33 -3.37
C TYR A 115 14.78 -7.84 -3.37
N GLN A 116 15.84 -8.63 -3.48
CA GLN A 116 15.76 -10.10 -3.32
C GLN A 116 15.46 -10.52 -1.88
N GLU A 117 16.06 -9.85 -0.87
CA GLU A 117 15.75 -10.08 0.54
C GLU A 117 14.28 -9.79 0.88
N ASP A 118 13.76 -8.67 0.41
CA ASP A 118 12.37 -8.25 0.63
C ASP A 118 11.82 -7.48 -0.58
N PRO A 119 11.16 -8.19 -1.51
CA PRO A 119 10.58 -7.57 -2.72
C PRO A 119 9.58 -6.44 -2.43
N VAL A 120 8.95 -6.43 -1.25
CA VAL A 120 8.04 -5.36 -0.84
C VAL A 120 8.74 -4.00 -0.76
N ARG A 121 10.06 -3.96 -0.63
CA ARG A 121 10.83 -2.70 -0.69
C ARG A 121 10.62 -1.95 -2.01
N MET A 122 10.33 -2.63 -3.13
CA MET A 122 9.96 -1.97 -4.40
C MET A 122 8.65 -1.17 -4.28
N LEU A 123 7.64 -1.73 -3.63
CA LEU A 123 6.38 -1.02 -3.37
C LEU A 123 6.57 0.14 -2.37
N ARG A 124 7.46 -0.05 -1.39
CA ARG A 124 7.85 1.02 -0.47
C ARG A 124 8.59 2.14 -1.18
N ALA A 125 9.48 1.82 -2.15
CA ALA A 125 10.16 2.81 -2.98
C ALA A 125 9.14 3.67 -3.74
N VAL A 126 8.18 3.07 -4.42
CA VAL A 126 7.09 3.78 -5.10
C VAL A 126 6.33 4.70 -4.12
N ARG A 127 5.95 4.17 -2.96
CA ARG A 127 5.20 4.95 -1.96
C ARG A 127 5.99 6.15 -1.44
N PHE A 128 7.26 5.97 -1.09
CA PHE A 128 8.08 7.06 -0.57
C PHE A 128 8.43 8.07 -1.66
N ALA A 129 8.74 7.62 -2.88
CA ALA A 129 8.95 8.50 -4.03
C ALA A 129 7.72 9.39 -4.28
N ALA A 130 6.52 8.80 -4.30
CA ALA A 130 5.27 9.56 -4.44
C ALA A 130 5.02 10.52 -3.26
N LYS A 131 5.25 10.06 -2.02
CA LYS A 131 4.96 10.84 -0.81
C LYS A 131 5.88 12.03 -0.63
N LEU A 132 7.16 11.86 -0.95
CA LEU A 132 8.21 12.89 -0.78
C LEU A 132 8.41 13.74 -2.04
N ASP A 133 7.79 13.35 -3.15
CA ASP A 133 8.05 13.93 -4.47
C ASP A 133 9.54 13.80 -4.87
N PHE A 134 10.09 12.61 -4.68
CA PHE A 134 11.48 12.26 -4.97
C PHE A 134 11.57 11.32 -6.17
N SER A 135 12.67 11.41 -6.93
CA SER A 135 13.04 10.40 -7.93
C SER A 135 13.67 9.17 -7.25
N ILE A 136 13.37 7.98 -7.73
CA ILE A 136 14.09 6.78 -7.31
C ILE A 136 15.46 6.79 -7.96
N GLU A 137 16.51 6.50 -7.16
CA GLU A 137 17.90 6.46 -7.64
C GLU A 137 18.06 5.44 -8.77
N ALA A 138 18.91 5.73 -9.77
CA ALA A 138 18.96 4.99 -11.04
C ALA A 138 19.26 3.50 -10.87
N SER A 139 20.14 3.10 -9.96
CA SER A 139 20.45 1.69 -9.71
C SER A 139 19.25 0.98 -9.09
N ALA A 140 18.57 1.62 -8.14
CA ALA A 140 17.35 1.10 -7.53
C ALA A 140 16.20 1.02 -8.53
N ALA A 141 16.04 2.02 -9.40
CA ALA A 141 15.05 2.00 -10.47
C ALA A 141 15.27 0.85 -11.47
N SER A 142 16.52 0.66 -11.92
CA SER A 142 16.89 -0.45 -12.81
C SER A 142 16.60 -1.81 -12.16
N ALA A 143 16.94 -1.96 -10.89
CA ALA A 143 16.69 -3.18 -10.15
C ALA A 143 15.18 -3.47 -9.96
N ILE A 144 14.31 -2.44 -9.90
CA ILE A 144 12.85 -2.66 -9.87
C ILE A 144 12.38 -3.37 -11.15
N TYR A 145 12.86 -2.96 -12.33
CA TYR A 145 12.49 -3.62 -13.60
C TYR A 145 12.96 -5.08 -13.63
N GLU A 146 14.15 -5.36 -13.11
CA GLU A 146 14.74 -6.69 -13.10
C GLU A 146 14.05 -7.62 -12.10
N TYR A 147 13.84 -7.15 -10.87
CA TYR A 147 13.37 -7.97 -9.74
C TYR A 147 11.87 -7.82 -9.43
N GLY A 148 11.12 -6.99 -10.16
CA GLY A 148 9.69 -6.77 -9.94
C GLY A 148 8.87 -8.06 -9.91
N HIS A 149 9.28 -9.07 -10.70
CA HIS A 149 8.64 -10.38 -10.73
C HIS A 149 8.62 -11.11 -9.38
N LEU A 150 9.55 -10.79 -8.46
CA LEU A 150 9.59 -11.36 -7.11
C LEU A 150 8.40 -10.96 -6.24
N LEU A 151 7.62 -9.93 -6.62
CA LEU A 151 6.37 -9.63 -5.92
C LEU A 151 5.34 -10.77 -6.01
N ALA A 152 5.43 -11.63 -7.03
CA ALA A 152 4.53 -12.76 -7.19
C ALA A 152 4.66 -13.82 -6.08
N VAL A 153 5.79 -13.89 -5.36
CA VAL A 153 5.99 -14.83 -4.25
C VAL A 153 5.62 -14.26 -2.88
N ILE A 154 5.23 -12.99 -2.82
CA ILE A 154 4.81 -12.34 -1.57
C ILE A 154 3.41 -12.84 -1.18
N PRO A 155 3.17 -13.18 0.10
CA PRO A 155 1.86 -13.59 0.56
C PRO A 155 0.78 -12.55 0.23
N PRO A 156 -0.38 -12.94 -0.34
CA PRO A 156 -1.44 -12.00 -0.74
C PRO A 156 -1.97 -11.10 0.40
N ALA A 157 -1.90 -11.56 1.64
CA ALA A 157 -2.27 -10.75 2.81
C ALA A 157 -1.30 -9.57 3.00
N ARG A 158 0.01 -9.79 2.84
CA ARG A 158 1.01 -8.72 2.90
C ARG A 158 0.86 -7.75 1.72
N MET A 159 0.54 -8.27 0.52
CA MET A 159 0.24 -7.43 -0.64
C MET A 159 -0.97 -6.53 -0.40
N PHE A 160 -2.01 -7.02 0.32
CA PHE A 160 -3.15 -6.19 0.71
C PHE A 160 -2.72 -5.04 1.62
N ASP A 161 -1.90 -5.30 2.64
CA ASP A 161 -1.43 -4.26 3.56
C ASP A 161 -0.62 -3.18 2.84
N GLU A 162 0.24 -3.56 1.89
CA GLU A 162 0.99 -2.59 1.09
C GLU A 162 0.10 -1.81 0.10
N MET A 163 -0.89 -2.47 -0.52
CA MET A 163 -1.87 -1.82 -1.38
C MET A 163 -2.61 -0.70 -0.63
N ILE A 164 -3.02 -0.97 0.62
CA ILE A 164 -3.67 0.05 1.45
C ILE A 164 -2.71 1.22 1.74
N LYS A 165 -1.46 0.95 2.12
CA LYS A 165 -0.47 1.99 2.39
C LYS A 165 -0.15 2.85 1.15
N LEU A 166 -0.15 2.24 -0.05
CA LEU A 166 0.06 2.92 -1.32
C LEU A 166 -1.08 3.92 -1.60
N PHE A 167 -2.32 3.45 -1.66
CA PHE A 167 -3.46 4.25 -2.08
C PHE A 167 -4.08 5.12 -0.97
N HIS A 168 -3.71 4.91 0.30
CA HIS A 168 -4.07 5.80 1.41
C HIS A 168 -2.91 6.72 1.85
N SER A 169 -1.94 6.94 0.97
CA SER A 169 -0.79 7.82 1.26
C SER A 169 -1.11 9.32 1.11
N GLY A 170 -2.25 9.67 0.52
CA GLY A 170 -2.59 11.02 0.07
C GLY A 170 -1.87 11.43 -1.21
N LYS A 171 -1.34 10.46 -1.96
CA LYS A 171 -0.63 10.59 -3.24
C LYS A 171 -0.98 9.43 -4.18
N ALA A 172 -2.24 9.00 -4.17
CA ALA A 172 -2.71 7.83 -4.92
C ALA A 172 -2.54 7.99 -6.44
N VAL A 173 -2.73 9.19 -6.98
CA VAL A 173 -2.48 9.51 -8.39
C VAL A 173 -1.02 9.21 -8.72
N ARG A 174 -0.09 9.83 -7.99
CA ARG A 174 1.35 9.65 -8.26
C ARG A 174 1.81 8.21 -8.03
N VAL A 175 1.26 7.53 -7.04
CA VAL A 175 1.48 6.10 -6.80
C VAL A 175 1.05 5.27 -8.00
N PHE A 176 -0.13 5.54 -8.56
CA PHE A 176 -0.64 4.82 -9.73
C PHE A 176 0.24 5.02 -10.96
N GLU A 177 0.69 6.25 -11.23
CA GLU A 177 1.65 6.56 -12.29
C GLU A 177 2.95 5.77 -12.14
N LEU A 178 3.57 5.81 -10.94
CA LEU A 178 4.83 5.11 -10.67
C LEU A 178 4.69 3.58 -10.72
N LEU A 179 3.55 3.03 -10.26
CA LEU A 179 3.28 1.59 -10.39
C LEU A 179 3.22 1.14 -11.86
N ARG A 180 2.68 1.99 -12.74
CA ARG A 180 2.66 1.75 -14.19
C ARG A 180 4.06 1.91 -14.79
N GLU A 181 4.73 3.02 -14.50
CA GLU A 181 6.08 3.31 -14.97
C GLU A 181 7.05 2.16 -14.68
N TYR A 182 7.07 1.70 -13.41
CA TYR A 182 7.94 0.59 -13.00
C TYR A 182 7.37 -0.80 -13.24
N GLN A 183 6.26 -0.93 -13.98
CA GLN A 183 5.61 -2.20 -14.31
C GLN A 183 5.23 -3.06 -13.10
N LEU A 184 4.99 -2.44 -11.95
CA LEU A 184 4.61 -3.13 -10.71
C LEU A 184 3.09 -3.34 -10.59
N LEU A 185 2.29 -2.60 -11.35
CA LEU A 185 0.82 -2.69 -11.32
C LEU A 185 0.32 -4.10 -11.64
N LYS A 186 0.96 -4.80 -12.59
CA LYS A 186 0.63 -6.18 -12.98
C LYS A 186 0.69 -7.19 -11.83
N HIS A 187 1.46 -6.93 -10.78
CA HIS A 187 1.56 -7.80 -9.61
C HIS A 187 0.50 -7.49 -8.53
N LEU A 188 -0.06 -6.28 -8.57
CA LEU A 188 -1.10 -5.82 -7.64
C LEU A 188 -2.50 -5.99 -8.22
N VAL A 189 -2.72 -5.53 -9.45
CA VAL A 189 -4.02 -5.52 -10.13
C VAL A 189 -3.83 -5.99 -11.58
N PRO A 190 -3.50 -7.28 -11.80
CA PRO A 190 -3.15 -7.79 -13.14
C PRO A 190 -4.26 -7.60 -14.17
N ALA A 191 -5.52 -7.70 -13.78
CA ALA A 191 -6.63 -7.50 -14.70
C ALA A 191 -6.72 -6.06 -15.23
N LEU A 192 -6.38 -5.07 -14.38
CA LEU A 192 -6.31 -3.67 -14.81
C LEU A 192 -5.09 -3.44 -15.70
N ASP A 193 -3.95 -4.01 -15.36
CA ASP A 193 -2.72 -3.89 -16.15
C ASP A 193 -2.92 -4.47 -17.58
N GLU A 194 -3.53 -5.64 -17.69
CA GLU A 194 -3.92 -6.25 -18.96
C GLU A 194 -4.84 -5.33 -19.77
N TRP A 195 -5.88 -4.78 -19.11
CA TRP A 195 -6.82 -3.85 -19.76
C TRP A 195 -6.13 -2.58 -20.26
N LEU A 196 -5.18 -2.03 -19.50
CA LEU A 196 -4.39 -0.85 -19.89
C LEU A 196 -3.50 -1.10 -21.13
N GLN A 197 -3.14 -2.35 -21.41
CA GLN A 197 -2.31 -2.73 -22.56
C GLN A 197 -3.15 -3.01 -23.82
N GLU A 198 -4.46 -3.32 -23.70
CA GLU A 198 -5.34 -3.72 -24.79
C GLU A 198 -5.91 -2.57 -25.63
N ASP A 199 -5.78 -1.34 -25.30
CA ASP A 199 -6.45 -0.14 -25.86
C ASP A 199 -7.48 0.44 -24.87
N PRO A 200 -6.99 1.15 -23.86
CA PRO A 200 -7.85 1.72 -22.83
C PRO A 200 -8.72 2.85 -23.38
N ASN A 201 -10.00 2.84 -23.01
CA ASN A 201 -10.89 3.95 -23.28
C ASN A 201 -10.48 5.19 -22.45
N GLU A 202 -10.22 6.34 -23.11
CA GLU A 202 -9.81 7.58 -22.44
C GLU A 202 -10.75 8.00 -21.30
N SER A 203 -12.07 7.94 -21.53
CA SER A 203 -13.07 8.26 -20.49
C SER A 203 -12.92 7.39 -19.25
N MET A 204 -12.43 6.16 -19.39
CA MET A 204 -12.24 5.27 -18.27
C MET A 204 -10.91 5.53 -17.54
N LEU A 205 -9.91 6.03 -18.24
CA LEU A 205 -8.68 6.56 -17.62
C LEU A 205 -8.99 7.81 -16.81
N ASP A 206 -9.74 8.76 -17.39
CA ASP A 206 -10.19 9.96 -16.70
C ASP A 206 -10.98 9.62 -15.43
N PHE A 207 -11.84 8.59 -15.50
CA PHE A 207 -12.57 8.11 -14.33
C PHE A 207 -11.61 7.61 -13.23
N ILE A 208 -10.59 6.81 -13.57
CA ILE A 208 -9.61 6.32 -12.57
C ILE A 208 -8.86 7.51 -11.97
N ASP A 209 -8.35 8.41 -12.79
CA ASP A 209 -7.56 9.55 -12.36
C ASP A 209 -8.38 10.47 -11.44
N GLN A 210 -9.61 10.84 -11.84
CA GLN A 210 -10.50 11.66 -11.01
C GLN A 210 -10.85 10.98 -9.67
N ALA A 211 -11.06 9.66 -9.68
CA ALA A 211 -11.34 8.90 -8.47
C ALA A 211 -10.13 8.86 -7.52
N LEU A 212 -8.91 8.79 -8.06
CA LEU A 212 -7.68 8.84 -7.27
C LEU A 212 -7.42 10.25 -6.74
N VAL A 213 -7.68 11.32 -7.53
CA VAL A 213 -7.64 12.71 -7.06
C VAL A 213 -8.58 12.90 -5.86
N ASN A 214 -9.84 12.47 -5.99
CA ASN A 214 -10.82 12.56 -4.90
C ASN A 214 -10.39 11.73 -3.66
N THR A 215 -9.68 10.62 -3.89
CA THR A 215 -9.10 9.80 -2.80
C THR A 215 -8.01 10.58 -2.06
N ASP A 216 -7.10 11.23 -2.80
CA ASP A 216 -6.03 12.04 -2.22
C ASP A 216 -6.58 13.22 -1.43
N ASP A 217 -7.56 13.93 -1.96
CA ASP A 217 -8.23 15.06 -1.28
C ASP A 217 -8.86 14.62 0.05
N ARG A 218 -9.55 13.47 0.06
CA ARG A 218 -10.15 12.92 1.28
C ARG A 218 -9.10 12.54 2.31
N VAL A 219 -8.06 11.83 1.91
CA VAL A 219 -6.97 11.40 2.81
C VAL A 219 -6.24 12.62 3.38
N ASN A 220 -5.91 13.60 2.55
CA ASN A 220 -5.19 14.82 2.95
C ASN A 220 -6.03 15.71 3.88
N THR A 221 -7.36 15.63 3.82
CA THR A 221 -8.27 16.32 4.75
C THR A 221 -8.66 15.48 5.97
N GLY A 222 -7.98 14.35 6.21
CA GLY A 222 -8.19 13.47 7.36
C GLY A 222 -9.47 12.62 7.27
N GLN A 223 -10.09 12.54 6.10
CA GLN A 223 -11.27 11.71 5.87
C GLN A 223 -10.86 10.29 5.46
N SER A 224 -11.61 9.29 5.93
CA SER A 224 -11.35 7.91 5.57
C SER A 224 -11.85 7.56 4.16
N VAL A 225 -11.07 6.74 3.47
CA VAL A 225 -11.48 6.06 2.22
C VAL A 225 -11.51 4.56 2.47
N SER A 226 -12.58 3.90 2.06
CA SER A 226 -12.68 2.44 2.23
C SER A 226 -11.77 1.71 1.22
N PRO A 227 -11.01 0.68 1.64
CA PRO A 227 -10.32 -0.19 0.71
C PRO A 227 -11.23 -0.77 -0.38
N GLY A 228 -12.49 -1.08 -0.05
CA GLY A 228 -13.47 -1.57 -1.01
C GLY A 228 -13.76 -0.58 -2.14
N PHE A 229 -13.69 0.73 -1.86
CA PHE A 229 -13.86 1.77 -2.87
C PHE A 229 -12.65 1.82 -3.83
N ILE A 230 -11.43 1.69 -3.32
CA ILE A 230 -10.22 1.63 -4.16
C ILE A 230 -10.27 0.44 -5.12
N PHE A 231 -10.61 -0.76 -4.62
CA PHE A 231 -10.77 -1.91 -5.51
C PHE A 231 -11.94 -1.75 -6.48
N ALA A 232 -13.03 -1.06 -6.08
CA ALA A 232 -14.13 -0.76 -6.98
C ALA A 232 -13.66 0.12 -8.15
N ILE A 233 -12.86 1.15 -7.89
CA ILE A 233 -12.30 2.03 -8.92
C ILE A 233 -11.37 1.26 -9.86
N LEU A 234 -10.35 0.60 -9.30
CA LEU A 234 -9.28 -0.01 -10.10
C LEU A 234 -9.76 -1.19 -10.95
N LEU A 235 -10.80 -1.91 -10.53
CA LEU A 235 -11.33 -3.06 -11.27
C LEU A 235 -12.54 -2.70 -12.16
N TRP A 236 -13.07 -1.49 -12.05
CA TRP A 236 -14.25 -1.07 -12.81
C TRP A 236 -14.10 -1.17 -14.32
N PRO A 237 -13.00 -0.72 -14.93
CA PRO A 237 -12.82 -0.79 -16.38
C PRO A 237 -13.01 -2.22 -16.91
N VAL A 238 -12.38 -3.18 -16.22
CA VAL A 238 -12.47 -4.60 -16.58
C VAL A 238 -13.89 -5.14 -16.39
N VAL A 239 -14.51 -4.84 -15.23
CA VAL A 239 -15.87 -5.31 -14.91
C VAL A 239 -16.89 -4.73 -15.87
N GLN A 240 -16.83 -3.44 -16.16
CA GLN A 240 -17.76 -2.78 -17.08
C GLN A 240 -17.59 -3.30 -18.51
N GLN A 241 -16.37 -3.40 -19.01
CA GLN A 241 -16.10 -3.89 -20.37
C GLN A 241 -16.63 -5.32 -20.54
N GLN A 242 -16.30 -6.24 -19.62
CA GLN A 242 -16.72 -7.63 -19.69
C GLN A 242 -18.25 -7.77 -19.49
N ALA A 243 -18.86 -7.00 -18.59
CA ALA A 243 -20.31 -7.03 -18.38
C ALA A 243 -21.07 -6.53 -19.61
N THR A 244 -20.57 -5.48 -20.29
CA THR A 244 -21.14 -4.94 -21.52
C THR A 244 -21.02 -5.93 -22.67
N ARG A 245 -19.89 -6.62 -22.81
CA ARG A 245 -19.70 -7.68 -23.81
C ARG A 245 -20.63 -8.88 -23.57
N MET A 246 -20.85 -9.23 -22.29
CA MET A 246 -21.73 -10.33 -21.89
C MET A 246 -23.22 -10.01 -22.07
N GLN A 247 -23.63 -8.78 -21.76
CA GLN A 247 -25.02 -8.36 -21.76
C GLN A 247 -25.15 -6.89 -22.20
N PRO A 248 -25.46 -6.64 -23.49
CA PRO A 248 -25.65 -5.27 -23.98
C PRO A 248 -27.00 -4.65 -23.52
N ASP A 249 -27.97 -5.46 -23.06
CA ASP A 249 -29.24 -4.95 -22.57
C ASP A 249 -29.11 -4.34 -21.18
N ARG A 250 -29.35 -3.02 -21.09
CA ARG A 250 -29.27 -2.26 -19.82
C ARG A 250 -30.21 -2.79 -18.73
N GLN A 251 -31.36 -3.41 -19.08
CA GLN A 251 -32.29 -3.94 -18.09
C GLN A 251 -31.73 -5.16 -17.34
N LYS A 252 -30.88 -5.93 -17.99
CA LYS A 252 -30.23 -7.13 -17.42
C LYS A 252 -28.81 -6.87 -16.89
N MET A 253 -28.32 -5.65 -17.02
CA MET A 253 -26.94 -5.27 -16.67
C MET A 253 -26.55 -5.59 -15.21
N ILE A 254 -27.51 -5.48 -14.26
CA ILE A 254 -27.24 -5.80 -12.83
C ILE A 254 -26.77 -7.24 -12.66
N GLY A 255 -27.39 -8.19 -13.37
CA GLY A 255 -26.99 -9.61 -13.33
C GLY A 255 -25.62 -9.84 -13.94
N ALA A 256 -25.33 -9.20 -15.09
CA ALA A 256 -24.03 -9.27 -15.74
C ALA A 256 -22.91 -8.71 -14.84
N LEU A 257 -23.11 -7.52 -14.25
CA LEU A 257 -22.16 -6.90 -13.31
C LEU A 257 -21.93 -7.78 -12.08
N ALA A 258 -22.98 -8.43 -11.56
CA ALA A 258 -22.83 -9.34 -10.42
C ALA A 258 -21.97 -10.56 -10.78
N GLN A 259 -22.23 -11.20 -11.92
CA GLN A 259 -21.50 -12.39 -12.37
C GLN A 259 -20.06 -12.08 -12.75
N VAL A 260 -19.84 -11.05 -13.55
CA VAL A 260 -18.48 -10.61 -13.95
C VAL A 260 -17.70 -10.11 -12.75
N GLY A 261 -18.32 -9.29 -11.91
CA GLY A 261 -17.69 -8.77 -10.69
C GLY A 261 -17.26 -9.86 -9.72
N GLU A 262 -18.03 -10.94 -9.60
CA GLU A 262 -17.63 -12.12 -8.81
C GLU A 262 -16.40 -12.81 -9.41
N THR A 263 -16.37 -12.97 -10.74
CA THR A 263 -15.26 -13.63 -11.46
C THR A 263 -13.97 -12.81 -11.36
N VAL A 264 -14.05 -11.51 -11.63
CA VAL A 264 -12.91 -10.59 -11.55
C VAL A 264 -12.37 -10.53 -10.12
N MET A 265 -13.26 -10.42 -9.12
CA MET A 265 -12.87 -10.39 -7.72
C MET A 265 -12.23 -11.70 -7.25
N LYS A 266 -12.72 -12.86 -7.68
CA LYS A 266 -12.08 -14.17 -7.39
C LYS A 266 -10.66 -14.26 -7.94
N ARG A 267 -10.41 -13.72 -9.13
CA ARG A 267 -9.06 -13.64 -9.70
C ARG A 267 -8.18 -12.70 -8.87
N GLN A 268 -8.67 -11.51 -8.55
CA GLN A 268 -7.95 -10.48 -7.82
C GLN A 268 -7.50 -10.93 -6.41
N VAL A 269 -8.35 -11.63 -5.68
CA VAL A 269 -8.06 -12.11 -4.31
C VAL A 269 -6.87 -13.09 -4.25
N ARG A 270 -6.51 -13.73 -5.35
CA ARG A 270 -5.33 -14.60 -5.42
C ARG A 270 -4.02 -13.81 -5.38
N HIS A 271 -4.01 -12.58 -5.84
CA HIS A 271 -2.85 -11.67 -5.85
C HIS A 271 -2.80 -10.78 -4.61
N VAL A 272 -3.96 -10.29 -4.19
CA VAL A 272 -4.12 -9.41 -3.03
C VAL A 272 -5.29 -9.94 -2.21
N SER A 273 -5.03 -10.39 -0.99
CA SER A 273 -6.06 -11.01 -0.11
C SER A 273 -7.03 -9.96 0.43
N ILE A 274 -8.06 -9.65 -0.37
CA ILE A 274 -9.06 -8.64 -0.03
C ILE A 274 -10.05 -9.23 0.98
N PRO A 275 -10.19 -8.68 2.20
CA PRO A 275 -11.20 -9.10 3.16
C PRO A 275 -12.61 -9.08 2.58
N ARG A 276 -13.44 -10.08 2.92
CA ARG A 276 -14.77 -10.27 2.35
C ARG A 276 -15.65 -9.01 2.40
N ARG A 277 -15.59 -8.23 3.47
CA ARG A 277 -16.33 -6.96 3.61
C ARG A 277 -16.01 -5.96 2.50
N PHE A 278 -14.74 -5.86 2.09
CA PHE A 278 -14.31 -4.92 1.06
C PHE A 278 -14.59 -5.43 -0.35
N SER A 279 -14.39 -6.73 -0.59
CA SER A 279 -14.77 -7.34 -1.87
C SER A 279 -16.29 -7.31 -2.10
N GLN A 280 -17.09 -7.46 -1.04
CA GLN A 280 -18.54 -7.30 -1.13
C GLN A 280 -18.92 -5.85 -1.42
N MET A 281 -18.31 -4.88 -0.71
CA MET A 281 -18.54 -3.46 -0.94
C MET A 281 -18.27 -3.05 -2.40
N ALA A 282 -17.16 -3.51 -3.00
CA ALA A 282 -16.85 -3.22 -4.40
C ALA A 282 -17.97 -3.76 -5.34
N ARG A 283 -18.40 -5.01 -5.14
CA ARG A 283 -19.49 -5.61 -5.94
C ARG A 283 -20.83 -4.87 -5.76
N ASP A 284 -21.12 -4.44 -4.55
CA ASP A 284 -22.35 -3.67 -4.25
C ASP A 284 -22.30 -2.28 -4.91
N ILE A 285 -21.15 -1.63 -4.97
CA ILE A 285 -20.95 -0.39 -5.71
C ILE A 285 -21.25 -0.61 -7.20
N TRP A 286 -20.64 -1.62 -7.85
CA TRP A 286 -20.83 -1.90 -9.27
C TRP A 286 -22.29 -2.22 -9.62
N THR A 287 -22.92 -3.10 -8.86
CA THR A 287 -24.33 -3.50 -9.09
C THR A 287 -25.33 -2.40 -8.77
N SER A 288 -24.91 -1.35 -8.06
CA SER A 288 -25.74 -0.17 -7.79
C SER A 288 -25.76 0.80 -8.97
N GLN A 289 -24.75 0.81 -9.86
CA GLN A 289 -24.66 1.80 -10.94
C GLN A 289 -25.90 1.83 -11.84
N PRO A 290 -26.42 0.70 -12.38
CA PRO A 290 -27.63 0.74 -13.19
C PRO A 290 -28.91 1.13 -12.43
N ARG A 291 -28.89 1.08 -11.08
CA ARG A 291 -30.04 1.45 -10.25
C ARG A 291 -30.25 2.94 -10.14
N PHE A 292 -29.18 3.75 -10.27
CA PHE A 292 -29.27 5.20 -10.26
C PHE A 292 -30.10 5.78 -11.42
N HIS A 293 -30.19 5.06 -12.54
CA HIS A 293 -31.03 5.44 -13.67
C HIS A 293 -32.53 5.16 -13.44
N ARG A 294 -32.91 4.48 -12.35
CA ARG A 294 -34.31 4.14 -12.03
C ARG A 294 -34.86 5.15 -11.03
N THR A 295 -35.33 6.28 -11.56
CA THR A 295 -35.79 7.44 -10.76
C THR A 295 -37.25 7.40 -10.37
N GLN A 296 -38.04 6.39 -10.81
CA GLN A 296 -39.47 6.34 -10.60
C GLN A 296 -39.88 5.48 -9.39
N GLY A 297 -41.00 5.84 -8.77
CA GLY A 297 -41.65 5.09 -7.69
C GLY A 297 -40.80 5.07 -6.39
N LYS A 298 -40.81 3.92 -5.69
CA LYS A 298 -40.10 3.72 -4.41
C LYS A 298 -38.64 3.30 -4.58
N GLN A 299 -38.14 3.15 -5.81
CA GLN A 299 -36.78 2.65 -6.07
C GLN A 299 -35.67 3.58 -5.57
N PRO A 300 -35.73 4.92 -5.76
CA PRO A 300 -34.73 5.84 -5.22
C PRO A 300 -34.63 5.77 -3.68
N LEU A 301 -35.80 5.70 -3.00
CA LEU A 301 -35.81 5.61 -1.52
C LEU A 301 -35.20 4.30 -1.00
N ARG A 302 -35.39 3.19 -1.72
CA ARG A 302 -34.72 1.93 -1.38
C ARG A 302 -33.22 1.99 -1.61
N LEU A 303 -32.78 2.70 -2.65
CA LEU A 303 -31.35 2.87 -2.93
C LEU A 303 -30.67 3.75 -1.87
N LEU A 304 -31.35 4.83 -1.41
CA LEU A 304 -30.87 5.67 -0.30
C LEU A 304 -30.63 4.89 1.00
N ALA A 305 -31.48 3.89 1.28
CA ALA A 305 -31.34 3.05 2.47
C ALA A 305 -30.25 1.97 2.33
N TYR A 306 -29.57 1.89 1.19
CA TYR A 306 -28.56 0.86 0.96
C TYR A 306 -27.24 1.19 1.70
N PRO A 307 -26.63 0.23 2.43
CA PRO A 307 -25.46 0.52 3.27
C PRO A 307 -24.28 1.15 2.55
N VAL A 308 -24.12 0.87 1.25
CA VAL A 308 -23.04 1.42 0.40
C VAL A 308 -23.49 2.60 -0.45
N PHE A 309 -24.69 3.16 -0.21
CA PHE A 309 -25.27 4.22 -1.04
C PHE A 309 -24.29 5.37 -1.29
N ARG A 310 -23.70 5.92 -0.21
CA ARG A 310 -22.79 7.06 -0.33
C ARG A 310 -21.62 6.76 -1.26
N ALA A 311 -20.94 5.64 -1.05
CA ALA A 311 -19.81 5.25 -1.88
C ALA A 311 -20.22 4.97 -3.33
N ALA A 312 -21.38 4.32 -3.55
CA ALA A 312 -21.91 4.06 -4.89
C ALA A 312 -22.34 5.34 -5.61
N TYR A 313 -22.86 6.33 -4.87
CA TYR A 313 -23.23 7.64 -5.40
C TYR A 313 -21.99 8.46 -5.78
N ASP A 314 -21.01 8.56 -4.88
CA ASP A 314 -19.73 9.24 -5.16
C ASP A 314 -19.06 8.61 -6.40
N PHE A 315 -19.10 7.28 -6.52
CA PHE A 315 -18.61 6.54 -7.68
C PHE A 315 -19.36 6.90 -8.98
N MET A 316 -20.70 7.00 -8.93
CA MET A 316 -21.50 7.43 -10.08
C MET A 316 -21.18 8.86 -10.53
N CYS A 317 -20.95 9.77 -9.58
CA CYS A 317 -20.66 11.18 -9.89
C CYS A 317 -19.31 11.39 -10.61
N ILE A 318 -18.43 10.40 -10.55
CA ILE A 318 -17.11 10.44 -11.23
C ILE A 318 -17.22 9.89 -12.66
N GLN A 319 -18.17 8.99 -12.95
CA GLN A 319 -18.41 8.41 -14.28
C GLN A 319 -18.93 9.45 -15.29
#